data_ec1f6ae1f145b76ea66a0a10ce629822
#
_entry.id   ec1f6ae1f145b76ea66a0a10ce629822
#
_cell.length_a   1.000
_cell.length_b   1.000
_cell.length_c   1.000
_cell.angle_alpha   90.00
_cell.angle_beta   90.00
_cell.angle_gamma   90.00
#
_symmetry.space_group_name_H-M   'P 1'
#
loop_
_entity.id
_entity.type
_entity.pdbx_description
1 polymer ?
#
loop_
_entity_poly.entity_id
_entity_poly.type
_entity_poly.pdbx_seq_one_letter_code
_entity_poly.pdbx_strand_id
1 'polypeptide(L)'
;MRLALSGLTALHVWRAIRAGKLPEVRVGARVDLPAPDPAPASRWTQKAFDLAFLGIDEPLDQKRPLYIAVPDAKLRIRTHGTACSVFTQIPAGSFVDVGHGVAIACPELVFAEMGAAMSRPVQLLLGYELCGGYSRDNADPREGEIAYSVDPLTTPEAIIAQMIVLDPCESGYGLGEIELNRRVGAAKKGSRVPDILFAGTHVGLNYDGGVHFGLENVVAAAGTEGERAAIAAARAKIVGDKRRDRELLANGYAVLPVTSEDLYEPGGLDVVMGQVITLIERETGRNLSSQKKWLAAPGAIKWRQQLLWSLLPGERGARLLQEIAAKDKQALERYRRVVREANEWFRQVGSQRGPGIKAAVIRFDR
;
A
#
# COMPACT_ATOMS: atom_id res chain seq x y z
N MET A 1 -20.56 23.66 17.12
CA MET A 1 -20.22 24.12 15.76
C MET A 1 -20.35 22.92 14.84
N ARG A 2 -20.92 23.05 13.67
CA ARG A 2 -20.96 21.96 12.69
C ARG A 2 -19.76 22.08 11.77
N LEU A 3 -19.02 20.99 11.60
CA LEU A 3 -17.83 20.95 10.77
C LEU A 3 -17.78 19.62 10.02
N ALA A 4 -17.44 19.65 8.74
CA ALA A 4 -17.18 18.46 7.96
C ALA A 4 -15.69 18.38 7.61
N LEU A 5 -15.03 17.33 8.04
CA LEU A 5 -13.62 17.03 7.71
C LEU A 5 -13.55 16.11 6.49
N SER A 6 -12.61 16.36 5.59
CA SER A 6 -12.45 15.59 4.35
C SER A 6 -10.99 15.26 4.06
N GLY A 7 -10.72 14.62 2.93
CA GLY A 7 -9.38 14.35 2.42
C GLY A 7 -8.44 13.72 3.42
N LEU A 8 -7.20 14.22 3.49
CA LEU A 8 -6.16 13.68 4.40
C LEU A 8 -6.55 13.78 5.87
N THR A 9 -7.29 14.81 6.29
CA THR A 9 -7.73 14.92 7.69
C THR A 9 -8.68 13.78 8.06
N ALA A 10 -9.69 13.52 7.23
CA ALA A 10 -10.61 12.41 7.44
C ALA A 10 -9.87 11.06 7.43
N LEU A 11 -8.93 10.86 6.51
CA LEU A 11 -8.09 9.66 6.45
C LEU A 11 -7.29 9.44 7.75
N HIS A 12 -6.67 10.49 8.28
CA HIS A 12 -5.91 10.41 9.54
C HIS A 12 -6.82 10.03 10.72
N VAL A 13 -8.02 10.61 10.78
CA VAL A 13 -9.00 10.27 11.82
C VAL A 13 -9.42 8.80 11.70
N TRP A 14 -9.74 8.32 10.50
CA TRP A 14 -10.05 6.90 10.27
C TRP A 14 -8.93 5.96 10.72
N ARG A 15 -7.69 6.30 10.40
CA ARG A 15 -6.50 5.55 10.84
C ARG A 15 -6.34 5.54 12.35
N ALA A 16 -6.58 6.68 13.00
CA ALA A 16 -6.49 6.80 14.45
C ALA A 16 -7.60 6.00 15.18
N ILE A 17 -8.84 6.03 14.65
CA ILE A 17 -9.95 5.22 15.16
C ILE A 17 -9.60 3.74 15.08
N ARG A 18 -9.12 3.27 13.92
CA ARG A 18 -8.74 1.87 13.72
C ARG A 18 -7.60 1.40 14.61
N ALA A 19 -6.63 2.27 14.81
CA ALA A 19 -5.48 1.99 15.68
C ALA A 19 -5.85 2.04 17.19
N GLY A 20 -7.14 2.23 17.52
CA GLY A 20 -7.59 2.36 18.91
C GLY A 20 -7.07 3.59 19.65
N LYS A 21 -6.51 4.57 18.91
CA LYS A 21 -5.96 5.80 19.51
C LYS A 21 -7.03 6.80 19.93
N LEU A 22 -8.25 6.62 19.46
CA LEU A 22 -9.40 7.48 19.76
C LEU A 22 -10.55 6.67 20.39
N PRO A 23 -10.37 6.11 21.58
CA PRO A 23 -11.35 5.20 22.19
C PRO A 23 -12.66 5.87 22.54
N GLU A 24 -12.68 7.18 22.68
CA GLU A 24 -13.89 7.96 23.01
C GLU A 24 -14.70 8.33 21.78
N VAL A 25 -14.12 8.25 20.57
CA VAL A 25 -14.80 8.56 19.33
C VAL A 25 -15.70 7.40 18.95
N ARG A 26 -17.00 7.66 18.91
CA ARG A 26 -18.00 6.71 18.42
C ARG A 26 -18.33 7.04 16.96
N VAL A 27 -18.13 6.06 16.10
CA VAL A 27 -18.56 6.14 14.70
C VAL A 27 -20.10 6.08 14.70
N GLY A 28 -20.73 7.20 14.39
CA GLY A 28 -22.18 7.34 14.35
C GLY A 28 -22.80 6.97 12.99
N ALA A 29 -24.00 7.46 12.79
CA ALA A 29 -24.72 7.24 11.53
C ALA A 29 -24.07 8.00 10.36
N ARG A 30 -24.34 7.53 9.15
CA ARG A 30 -24.05 8.28 7.93
C ARG A 30 -24.97 9.51 7.86
N VAL A 31 -24.38 10.63 7.51
CA VAL A 31 -25.07 11.92 7.39
C VAL A 31 -24.71 12.60 6.07
N ASP A 32 -25.54 13.48 5.63
CA ASP A 32 -25.25 14.35 4.50
C ASP A 32 -24.20 15.38 4.90
N LEU A 33 -23.57 16.02 3.90
CA LEU A 33 -22.59 17.07 4.15
C LEU A 33 -23.21 18.19 4.98
N PRO A 34 -22.82 18.37 6.25
CA PRO A 34 -23.37 19.43 7.08
C PRO A 34 -22.89 20.80 6.59
N ALA A 35 -23.80 21.74 6.53
CA ALA A 35 -23.40 23.14 6.41
C ALA A 35 -22.74 23.59 7.73
N PRO A 36 -21.59 24.26 7.69
CA PRO A 36 -21.01 24.85 8.87
C PRO A 36 -21.98 25.86 9.49
N ASP A 37 -21.98 25.94 10.81
CA ASP A 37 -22.77 26.99 11.47
C ASP A 37 -22.31 28.37 10.97
N PRO A 38 -23.23 29.28 10.75
CA PRO A 38 -22.91 30.61 10.26
C PRO A 38 -22.14 31.42 11.33
N ALA A 39 -20.86 31.12 11.44
CA ALA A 39 -19.94 32.01 12.12
C ALA A 39 -19.58 33.14 11.15
N PRO A 40 -19.49 34.38 11.61
CA PRO A 40 -19.02 35.45 10.74
C PRO A 40 -17.65 35.01 10.18
N ALA A 41 -17.54 35.04 8.86
CA ALA A 41 -16.38 34.55 8.10
C ALA A 41 -15.02 35.16 8.56
N SER A 42 -15.08 36.26 9.30
CA SER A 42 -13.94 36.97 9.88
C SER A 42 -13.38 36.39 11.19
N ARG A 43 -13.96 35.30 11.75
CA ARG A 43 -13.60 34.79 13.07
C ARG A 43 -13.23 33.32 13.14
N TRP A 44 -13.06 32.66 12.02
CA TRP A 44 -12.51 31.30 12.02
C TRP A 44 -11.02 31.36 12.38
N THR A 45 -10.72 31.31 13.67
CA THR A 45 -9.36 31.11 14.16
C THR A 45 -9.18 29.63 14.48
N GLN A 46 -7.95 29.16 14.49
CA GLN A 46 -7.62 27.78 14.88
C GLN A 46 -8.22 27.39 16.24
N LYS A 47 -8.34 28.35 17.17
CA LYS A 47 -9.00 28.15 18.47
C LYS A 47 -10.51 27.87 18.39
N ALA A 48 -11.14 28.13 17.25
CA ALA A 48 -12.56 27.83 17.05
C ALA A 48 -12.81 26.36 16.77
N PHE A 49 -11.77 25.60 16.43
CA PHE A 49 -11.84 24.17 16.19
C PHE A 49 -11.30 23.43 17.40
N ASP A 50 -12.17 23.01 18.30
CA ASP A 50 -11.79 22.04 19.34
C ASP A 50 -11.85 20.64 18.75
N LEU A 51 -10.73 20.18 18.24
CA LEU A 51 -10.57 18.88 17.57
C LEU A 51 -9.62 17.95 18.35
N ALA A 52 -9.29 18.28 19.58
CA ALA A 52 -8.42 17.48 20.44
C ALA A 52 -8.95 16.06 20.63
N PHE A 53 -10.28 15.90 20.69
CA PHE A 53 -10.93 14.59 20.77
C PHE A 53 -10.69 13.70 19.52
N LEU A 54 -10.26 14.28 18.39
CA LEU A 54 -9.83 13.57 17.17
C LEU A 54 -8.31 13.43 17.07
N GLY A 55 -7.57 13.78 18.11
CA GLY A 55 -6.11 13.75 18.11
C GLY A 55 -5.48 14.82 17.19
N ILE A 56 -6.18 15.93 16.97
CA ILE A 56 -5.71 17.06 16.17
C ILE A 56 -5.38 18.22 17.11
N ASP A 57 -4.25 18.09 17.79
CA ASP A 57 -3.79 19.04 18.82
C ASP A 57 -2.75 20.01 18.31
N GLU A 58 -2.06 19.68 17.21
CA GLU A 58 -0.98 20.50 16.67
C GLU A 58 -1.49 21.76 15.96
N PRO A 59 -0.72 22.85 15.98
CA PRO A 59 -1.01 24.01 15.18
C PRO A 59 -1.14 23.67 13.70
N LEU A 60 -2.28 24.02 13.11
CA LEU A 60 -2.51 23.87 11.68
C LEU A 60 -1.71 24.93 10.92
N ASP A 61 -0.98 24.50 9.90
CA ASP A 61 -0.22 25.37 9.02
C ASP A 61 -0.46 25.05 7.54
N GLN A 62 0.21 25.75 6.63
CA GLN A 62 0.08 25.49 5.21
C GLN A 62 0.67 24.13 4.77
N LYS A 63 1.56 23.54 5.55
CA LYS A 63 2.16 22.23 5.25
C LYS A 63 1.26 21.09 5.72
N ARG A 64 0.49 21.33 6.79
CA ARG A 64 -0.47 20.39 7.38
C ARG A 64 -1.83 21.06 7.57
N PRO A 65 -2.53 21.42 6.48
CA PRO A 65 -3.81 22.08 6.60
C PRO A 65 -4.89 21.14 7.09
N LEU A 66 -5.87 21.70 7.79
CA LEU A 66 -7.12 21.03 8.08
C LEU A 66 -7.97 20.99 6.81
N TYR A 67 -8.23 19.80 6.30
CA TYR A 67 -9.09 19.61 5.13
C TYR A 67 -10.57 19.62 5.56
N ILE A 68 -11.33 20.57 5.02
CA ILE A 68 -12.73 20.83 5.37
C ILE A 68 -13.58 20.74 4.11
N ALA A 69 -14.78 20.21 4.24
CA ALA A 69 -15.78 20.18 3.17
C ALA A 69 -16.94 21.12 3.48
N VAL A 70 -17.46 21.80 2.45
CA VAL A 70 -18.65 22.66 2.53
C VAL A 70 -19.55 22.43 1.32
N PRO A 71 -20.88 22.57 1.47
CA PRO A 71 -21.82 22.35 0.36
C PRO A 71 -21.91 23.52 -0.62
N ASP A 72 -21.46 24.70 -0.25
CA ASP A 72 -21.53 25.90 -1.08
C ASP A 72 -20.25 26.74 -0.97
N ALA A 73 -19.84 27.36 -2.06
CA ALA A 73 -18.67 28.24 -2.12
C ALA A 73 -18.75 29.44 -1.18
N LYS A 74 -19.96 29.92 -0.89
CA LYS A 74 -20.21 31.02 0.06
C LYS A 74 -19.89 30.63 1.50
N LEU A 75 -19.93 29.34 1.80
CA LEU A 75 -19.65 28.77 3.13
C LEU A 75 -18.17 28.42 3.33
N ARG A 76 -17.31 28.72 2.37
CA ARG A 76 -15.88 28.42 2.47
C ARG A 76 -15.25 29.04 3.70
N ILE A 77 -14.61 28.20 4.49
CA ILE A 77 -13.78 28.62 5.61
C ILE A 77 -12.41 28.99 5.06
N ARG A 78 -12.02 30.26 5.24
CA ARG A 78 -10.76 30.81 4.74
C ARG A 78 -9.93 31.29 5.93
N THR A 79 -9.18 30.36 6.49
CA THR A 79 -8.21 30.69 7.56
C THR A 79 -6.86 30.11 7.22
N HIS A 80 -5.81 30.65 7.84
CA HIS A 80 -4.47 30.08 7.73
C HIS A 80 -4.52 28.64 8.27
N GLY A 81 -3.96 27.68 7.52
CA GLY A 81 -3.94 26.27 7.91
C GLY A 81 -5.24 25.51 7.62
N THR A 82 -6.13 26.02 6.75
CA THR A 82 -7.29 25.26 6.25
C THR A 82 -7.25 25.11 4.73
N ALA A 83 -7.64 23.93 4.26
CA ALA A 83 -7.91 23.63 2.86
C ALA A 83 -9.40 23.26 2.74
N CYS A 84 -10.18 24.12 2.08
CA CYS A 84 -11.63 23.97 2.03
C CYS A 84 -12.10 23.55 0.64
N SER A 85 -12.64 22.34 0.53
CA SER A 85 -13.28 21.79 -0.67
C SER A 85 -14.77 22.14 -0.70
N VAL A 86 -15.30 22.38 -1.89
CA VAL A 86 -16.74 22.63 -2.10
C VAL A 86 -17.33 21.46 -2.86
N PHE A 87 -18.29 20.80 -2.25
CA PHE A 87 -19.02 19.67 -2.85
C PHE A 87 -20.47 20.09 -3.09
N THR A 88 -20.79 20.46 -4.30
CA THR A 88 -22.16 20.83 -4.70
C THR A 88 -23.03 19.63 -5.04
N GLN A 89 -22.41 18.51 -5.38
CA GLN A 89 -23.09 17.26 -5.74
C GLN A 89 -22.26 16.09 -5.24
N ILE A 90 -22.73 15.43 -4.17
CA ILE A 90 -22.20 14.19 -3.64
C ILE A 90 -23.36 13.29 -3.25
N PRO A 91 -23.19 11.97 -3.21
CA PRO A 91 -24.20 11.05 -2.74
C PRO A 91 -24.64 11.36 -1.30
N ALA A 92 -25.91 11.11 -1.00
CA ALA A 92 -26.42 11.17 0.36
C ALA A 92 -25.64 10.21 1.28
N GLY A 93 -25.44 10.58 2.54
CA GLY A 93 -24.71 9.76 3.50
C GLY A 93 -23.19 9.68 3.24
N SER A 94 -22.61 10.65 2.52
CA SER A 94 -21.16 10.67 2.24
C SER A 94 -20.30 11.08 3.43
N PHE A 95 -20.89 11.42 4.56
CA PHE A 95 -20.18 11.73 5.82
C PHE A 95 -20.66 10.83 6.94
N VAL A 96 -19.86 10.76 8.00
CA VAL A 96 -20.15 9.98 9.20
C VAL A 96 -20.02 10.91 10.39
N ASP A 97 -21.04 10.92 11.25
CA ASP A 97 -21.02 11.69 12.51
C ASP A 97 -20.03 11.05 13.49
N VAL A 98 -19.12 11.84 14.04
CA VAL A 98 -18.14 11.42 15.06
C VAL A 98 -18.34 12.12 16.39
N GLY A 99 -19.46 12.79 16.56
CA GLY A 99 -19.80 13.55 17.76
C GLY A 99 -19.32 14.99 17.74
N HIS A 100 -19.65 15.74 18.79
CA HIS A 100 -19.26 17.15 18.98
C HIS A 100 -19.64 18.09 17.85
N GLY A 101 -20.62 17.71 17.00
CA GLY A 101 -21.02 18.44 15.81
C GLY A 101 -20.02 18.31 14.64
N VAL A 102 -19.14 17.34 14.70
CA VAL A 102 -18.16 17.05 13.63
C VAL A 102 -18.59 15.82 12.86
N ALA A 103 -18.54 15.93 11.54
CA ALA A 103 -18.66 14.79 10.63
C ALA A 103 -17.36 14.62 9.84
N ILE A 104 -17.02 13.40 9.50
CA ILE A 104 -15.85 13.09 8.65
C ILE A 104 -16.32 12.44 7.35
N ALA A 105 -15.62 12.69 6.25
CA ALA A 105 -15.89 12.01 4.99
C ALA A 105 -15.86 10.50 5.19
N CYS A 106 -16.86 9.81 4.66
CA CYS A 106 -16.89 8.33 4.72
C CYS A 106 -15.71 7.75 3.92
N PRO A 107 -15.33 6.49 4.18
CA PRO A 107 -14.18 5.87 3.52
C PRO A 107 -14.24 5.93 2.00
N GLU A 108 -15.42 5.76 1.41
CA GLU A 108 -15.61 5.81 -0.04
C GLU A 108 -15.34 7.21 -0.60
N LEU A 109 -15.79 8.25 0.11
CA LEU A 109 -15.51 9.63 -0.28
C LEU A 109 -14.03 9.95 -0.11
N VAL A 110 -13.40 9.53 1.00
CA VAL A 110 -11.95 9.65 1.20
C VAL A 110 -11.18 8.99 0.06
N PHE A 111 -11.56 7.77 -0.34
CA PHE A 111 -10.93 7.06 -1.45
C PHE A 111 -11.03 7.86 -2.76
N ALA A 112 -12.21 8.41 -3.07
CA ALA A 112 -12.43 9.22 -4.26
C ALA A 112 -11.63 10.53 -4.25
N GLU A 113 -11.60 11.23 -3.11
CA GLU A 113 -10.84 12.48 -2.95
C GLU A 113 -9.34 12.26 -3.12
N MET A 114 -8.82 11.18 -2.54
CA MET A 114 -7.39 10.88 -2.58
C MET A 114 -6.91 10.41 -3.95
N GLY A 115 -7.81 9.90 -4.80
CA GLY A 115 -7.47 9.40 -6.14
C GLY A 115 -6.85 10.45 -7.05
N ALA A 116 -7.21 11.72 -6.89
CA ALA A 116 -6.61 12.81 -7.67
C ALA A 116 -5.17 13.18 -7.23
N ALA A 117 -4.78 12.83 -6.01
CA ALA A 117 -3.49 13.19 -5.41
C ALA A 117 -2.50 12.03 -5.34
N MET A 118 -2.96 10.79 -5.59
CA MET A 118 -2.15 9.58 -5.45
C MET A 118 -1.91 8.90 -6.80
N SER A 119 -0.77 8.21 -6.93
CA SER A 119 -0.59 7.27 -8.03
C SER A 119 -1.56 6.10 -7.88
N ARG A 120 -1.93 5.47 -9.00
CA ARG A 120 -2.88 4.34 -8.98
C ARG A 120 -2.46 3.21 -8.03
N PRO A 121 -1.18 2.78 -7.96
CA PRO A 121 -0.75 1.77 -6.99
C PRO A 121 -1.00 2.19 -5.53
N VAL A 122 -0.72 3.43 -5.18
CA VAL A 122 -0.94 3.96 -3.82
C VAL A 122 -2.44 4.06 -3.53
N GLN A 123 -3.25 4.44 -4.52
CA GLN A 123 -4.70 4.49 -4.37
C GLN A 123 -5.31 3.09 -4.18
N LEU A 124 -4.83 2.08 -4.91
CA LEU A 124 -5.27 0.69 -4.73
C LEU A 124 -4.94 0.19 -3.32
N LEU A 125 -3.74 0.48 -2.83
CA LEU A 125 -3.36 0.14 -1.47
C LEU A 125 -4.28 0.81 -0.44
N LEU A 126 -4.61 2.09 -0.65
CA LEU A 126 -5.61 2.79 0.17
C LEU A 126 -6.99 2.12 0.10
N GLY A 127 -7.38 1.60 -1.07
CA GLY A 127 -8.61 0.84 -1.23
C GLY A 127 -8.64 -0.42 -0.37
N TYR A 128 -7.58 -1.23 -0.41
CA TYR A 128 -7.45 -2.39 0.50
C TYR A 128 -7.56 -1.95 1.96
N GLU A 129 -6.97 -0.81 2.29
CA GLU A 129 -7.08 -0.18 3.60
C GLU A 129 -8.51 0.09 3.99
N LEU A 130 -9.17 0.83 3.25
CA LEU A 130 -10.49 1.30 3.58
C LEU A 130 -11.52 0.15 3.59
N CYS A 131 -11.31 -0.86 2.77
CA CYS A 131 -12.16 -2.06 2.72
C CYS A 131 -11.86 -3.07 3.84
N GLY A 132 -10.74 -2.95 4.56
CA GLY A 132 -10.37 -3.91 5.59
C GLY A 132 -10.20 -5.34 5.06
N GLY A 133 -9.77 -5.50 3.81
CA GLY A 133 -9.74 -6.77 3.08
C GLY A 133 -8.90 -7.88 3.74
N TYR A 134 -8.17 -7.58 4.81
CA TYR A 134 -7.31 -8.51 5.54
C TYR A 134 -7.70 -8.76 6.98
N SER A 135 -8.90 -8.40 7.41
CA SER A 135 -9.37 -8.81 8.71
C SER A 135 -9.60 -10.32 8.73
N ARG A 136 -8.85 -11.02 9.56
CA ARG A 136 -9.08 -12.45 9.85
C ARG A 136 -9.99 -12.67 11.06
N ASP A 137 -10.47 -11.62 11.64
CA ASP A 137 -11.33 -11.72 12.81
C ASP A 137 -12.71 -12.20 12.37
N ASN A 138 -12.92 -13.52 12.47
CA ASN A 138 -14.21 -14.14 12.22
C ASN A 138 -15.32 -13.67 13.19
N ALA A 139 -14.95 -12.99 14.26
CA ALA A 139 -15.84 -12.37 15.19
C ALA A 139 -16.13 -10.90 14.86
N ASP A 140 -15.45 -10.34 13.84
CA ASP A 140 -15.73 -8.98 13.38
C ASP A 140 -17.12 -8.96 12.69
N PRO A 141 -18.12 -8.31 13.28
CA PRO A 141 -19.47 -8.27 12.72
C PRO A 141 -19.54 -7.52 11.39
N ARG A 142 -18.43 -6.95 10.95
CA ARG A 142 -18.31 -6.18 9.70
C ARG A 142 -17.67 -7.00 8.57
N GLU A 143 -17.56 -8.33 8.73
CA GLU A 143 -17.09 -9.21 7.64
C GLU A 143 -18.01 -9.03 6.42
N GLY A 144 -17.48 -8.49 5.33
CA GLY A 144 -18.22 -8.16 4.10
C GLY A 144 -18.77 -6.74 4.01
N GLU A 145 -18.70 -5.94 5.06
CA GLU A 145 -18.93 -4.49 5.02
C GLU A 145 -17.59 -3.74 4.88
N ILE A 146 -17.67 -2.40 4.74
CA ILE A 146 -16.48 -1.55 4.83
C ILE A 146 -15.92 -1.68 6.24
N ALA A 147 -15.04 -2.64 6.41
CA ALA A 147 -14.46 -2.93 7.69
C ALA A 147 -13.28 -1.97 7.93
N TYR A 148 -13.28 -1.37 9.09
CA TYR A 148 -12.14 -0.61 9.58
C TYR A 148 -11.21 -1.58 10.28
N SER A 149 -10.31 -2.22 9.57
CA SER A 149 -9.31 -3.09 10.14
C SER A 149 -8.46 -2.33 11.16
N VAL A 150 -8.16 -2.97 12.28
CA VAL A 150 -7.22 -2.43 13.27
C VAL A 150 -5.80 -2.44 12.73
N ASP A 151 -5.51 -3.34 11.81
CA ASP A 151 -4.24 -3.43 11.11
C ASP A 151 -4.29 -2.52 9.89
N PRO A 152 -3.64 -1.34 9.96
CA PRO A 152 -3.64 -0.48 8.81
C PRO A 152 -2.79 -1.15 7.73
N LEU A 153 -3.32 -1.31 6.68
CA LEU A 153 -2.97 -1.41 5.35
C LEU A 153 -1.68 -1.16 4.77
N THR A 154 -0.80 -1.45 5.42
CA THR A 154 0.53 -1.69 4.92
C THR A 154 0.88 -3.15 5.18
N THR A 155 -0.13 -3.98 5.21
CA THR A 155 0.15 -5.39 5.34
C THR A 155 0.86 -5.87 4.07
N PRO A 156 1.98 -6.58 4.20
CA PRO A 156 2.67 -7.13 3.05
C PRO A 156 1.76 -7.93 2.13
N GLU A 157 0.72 -8.57 2.68
CA GLU A 157 -0.27 -9.30 1.88
C GLU A 157 -1.01 -8.38 0.90
N ALA A 158 -1.42 -7.18 1.34
CA ALA A 158 -2.10 -6.22 0.45
C ALA A 158 -1.17 -5.74 -0.66
N ILE A 159 0.09 -5.53 -0.35
CA ILE A 159 1.11 -5.13 -1.33
C ILE A 159 1.34 -6.26 -2.34
N ILE A 160 1.48 -7.49 -1.87
CA ILE A 160 1.63 -8.67 -2.75
C ILE A 160 0.41 -8.82 -3.65
N ALA A 161 -0.79 -8.76 -3.08
CA ALA A 161 -2.06 -8.85 -3.81
C ALA A 161 -2.15 -7.79 -4.92
N GLN A 162 -1.80 -6.55 -4.60
CA GLN A 162 -1.76 -5.47 -5.56
C GLN A 162 -0.73 -5.71 -6.67
N MET A 163 0.48 -6.13 -6.33
CA MET A 163 1.53 -6.44 -7.32
C MET A 163 1.08 -7.54 -8.29
N ILE A 164 0.31 -8.52 -7.81
CA ILE A 164 -0.20 -9.63 -8.64
C ILE A 164 -1.19 -9.12 -9.69
N VAL A 165 -2.15 -8.27 -9.31
CA VAL A 165 -3.25 -7.84 -10.19
C VAL A 165 -2.89 -6.68 -11.10
N LEU A 166 -1.94 -5.85 -10.72
CA LEU A 166 -1.49 -4.73 -11.55
C LEU A 166 -0.91 -5.22 -12.88
N ASP A 167 -1.25 -4.50 -13.95
CA ASP A 167 -0.71 -4.77 -15.27
C ASP A 167 0.81 -4.59 -15.34
N PRO A 168 1.49 -5.32 -16.25
CA PRO A 168 2.91 -5.12 -16.51
C PRO A 168 3.32 -3.68 -16.82
N CYS A 169 2.47 -2.92 -17.52
CA CYS A 169 2.74 -1.50 -17.81
C CYS A 169 2.72 -0.61 -16.54
N GLU A 170 2.12 -1.09 -15.46
CA GLU A 170 2.12 -0.45 -14.15
C GLU A 170 3.13 -1.08 -13.17
N SER A 171 4.06 -1.86 -13.69
CA SER A 171 5.07 -2.59 -12.91
C SER A 171 4.50 -3.71 -12.04
N GLY A 172 3.33 -4.24 -12.39
CA GLY A 172 2.75 -5.43 -11.77
C GLY A 172 3.14 -6.72 -12.47
N TYR A 173 2.56 -7.84 -12.02
CA TYR A 173 2.76 -9.15 -12.61
C TYR A 173 1.71 -9.51 -13.66
N GLY A 174 0.52 -8.92 -13.61
CA GLY A 174 -0.58 -9.18 -14.54
C GLY A 174 -1.05 -10.63 -14.54
N LEU A 175 -1.13 -11.26 -13.37
CA LEU A 175 -1.48 -12.68 -13.24
C LEU A 175 -2.99 -12.94 -13.16
N GLY A 176 -3.80 -11.89 -13.21
CA GLY A 176 -5.25 -11.95 -13.24
C GLY A 176 -5.90 -11.77 -11.87
N GLU A 177 -7.10 -12.31 -11.72
CA GLU A 177 -7.90 -12.14 -10.51
C GLU A 177 -7.41 -13.03 -9.38
N ILE A 178 -7.61 -12.54 -8.15
CA ILE A 178 -7.26 -13.23 -6.92
C ILE A 178 -8.45 -13.21 -5.94
N GLU A 179 -8.45 -14.16 -5.04
CA GLU A 179 -9.38 -14.23 -3.93
C GLU A 179 -8.57 -14.14 -2.63
N LEU A 180 -8.99 -13.23 -1.75
CA LEU A 180 -8.31 -12.98 -0.49
C LEU A 180 -8.98 -13.73 0.65
N ASN A 181 -8.19 -14.34 1.53
CA ASN A 181 -8.64 -15.04 2.72
C ASN A 181 -9.77 -16.06 2.46
N ARG A 182 -9.78 -16.68 1.27
CA ARG A 182 -10.78 -17.67 0.91
C ARG A 182 -10.61 -18.94 1.72
N ARG A 183 -11.67 -19.37 2.38
CA ARG A 183 -11.68 -20.66 3.06
C ARG A 183 -11.68 -21.79 2.05
N VAL A 184 -10.74 -22.71 2.19
CA VAL A 184 -10.61 -23.90 1.35
C VAL A 184 -10.73 -25.17 2.18
N GLY A 185 -11.35 -26.22 1.62
CA GLY A 185 -11.58 -27.49 2.30
C GLY A 185 -12.99 -27.68 2.85
N ALA A 186 -13.47 -28.93 2.88
CA ALA A 186 -14.83 -29.31 3.22
C ALA A 186 -15.10 -29.54 4.72
N ALA A 187 -14.09 -29.46 5.58
CA ALA A 187 -14.21 -29.93 6.97
C ALA A 187 -14.68 -28.85 7.92
N LYS A 188 -15.70 -29.18 8.69
CA LYS A 188 -16.25 -28.36 9.81
C LYS A 188 -15.23 -28.04 10.93
N LYS A 189 -14.11 -28.73 10.98
CA LYS A 189 -12.97 -28.48 11.86
C LYS A 189 -11.70 -28.46 11.04
N GLY A 190 -11.20 -27.30 10.64
CA GLY A 190 -9.92 -27.17 9.95
C GLY A 190 -9.99 -26.58 8.57
N SER A 191 -10.99 -25.74 8.28
CA SER A 191 -10.92 -24.92 7.07
C SER A 191 -9.63 -24.11 7.10
N ARG A 192 -8.83 -24.23 6.05
CA ARG A 192 -7.59 -23.46 5.89
C ARG A 192 -7.84 -22.26 5.00
N VAL A 193 -7.19 -21.18 5.30
CA VAL A 193 -7.38 -19.92 4.61
C VAL A 193 -6.02 -19.48 4.08
N PRO A 194 -5.74 -19.65 2.77
CA PRO A 194 -4.63 -18.97 2.13
C PRO A 194 -4.84 -17.46 2.18
N ASP A 195 -3.78 -16.68 2.35
CA ASP A 195 -3.88 -15.22 2.34
C ASP A 195 -4.31 -14.73 0.96
N ILE A 196 -3.77 -15.34 -0.09
CA ILE A 196 -4.07 -15.05 -1.49
C ILE A 196 -4.27 -16.36 -2.24
N LEU A 197 -5.34 -16.47 -3.02
CA LEU A 197 -5.60 -17.59 -3.93
C LEU A 197 -5.79 -17.03 -5.34
N PHE A 198 -5.15 -17.61 -6.34
CA PHE A 198 -5.36 -17.24 -7.74
C PHE A 198 -6.70 -17.79 -8.22
N ALA A 199 -7.58 -16.91 -8.70
CA ALA A 199 -8.94 -17.25 -9.05
C ALA A 199 -9.00 -18.37 -10.10
N GLY A 200 -9.87 -19.36 -9.86
CA GLY A 200 -10.02 -20.53 -10.75
C GLY A 200 -8.87 -21.53 -10.70
N THR A 201 -8.00 -21.46 -9.68
CA THR A 201 -6.90 -22.41 -9.47
C THR A 201 -6.85 -22.93 -8.02
N HIS A 202 -5.98 -23.90 -7.77
CA HIS A 202 -5.59 -24.34 -6.42
C HIS A 202 -4.20 -23.79 -6.02
N VAL A 203 -3.73 -22.75 -6.70
CA VAL A 203 -2.44 -22.09 -6.41
C VAL A 203 -2.68 -20.87 -5.54
N GLY A 204 -1.89 -20.72 -4.48
CA GLY A 204 -2.03 -19.60 -3.56
C GLY A 204 -0.71 -19.18 -2.92
N LEU A 205 -0.79 -18.15 -2.10
CA LEU A 205 0.33 -17.60 -1.33
C LEU A 205 -0.09 -17.42 0.13
N ASN A 206 0.88 -17.61 1.03
CA ASN A 206 0.81 -17.16 2.40
C ASN A 206 1.99 -16.24 2.70
N TYR A 207 1.75 -15.14 3.39
CA TYR A 207 2.84 -14.30 3.85
C TYR A 207 3.33 -14.76 5.23
N ASP A 208 4.57 -15.17 5.28
CA ASP A 208 5.28 -15.57 6.51
C ASP A 208 6.28 -14.48 6.90
N GLY A 209 5.80 -13.39 7.50
CA GLY A 209 6.65 -12.32 8.02
C GLY A 209 7.45 -12.73 9.25
N GLY A 210 8.58 -12.04 9.53
CA GLY A 210 9.46 -12.33 10.66
C GLY A 210 8.75 -12.33 12.03
N VAL A 211 7.72 -11.52 12.21
CA VAL A 211 6.85 -11.51 13.40
C VAL A 211 6.08 -12.84 13.56
N HIS A 212 5.85 -13.54 12.44
CA HIS A 212 5.15 -14.82 12.48
C HIS A 212 5.93 -15.92 13.19
N PHE A 213 7.25 -15.90 13.17
CA PHE A 213 8.05 -16.91 13.88
C PHE A 213 8.20 -16.66 15.37
N GLY A 214 7.74 -15.49 15.88
CA GLY A 214 7.86 -15.14 17.30
C GLY A 214 9.32 -15.02 17.77
N LEU A 215 10.29 -14.94 16.86
CA LEU A 215 11.71 -14.84 17.17
C LEU A 215 12.04 -13.56 17.93
N GLU A 216 11.37 -12.47 17.62
CA GLU A 216 11.52 -11.21 18.36
C GLU A 216 11.13 -11.38 19.83
N ASN A 217 10.05 -12.12 20.12
CA ASN A 217 9.66 -12.44 21.48
C ASN A 217 10.66 -13.34 22.19
N VAL A 218 11.28 -14.29 21.45
CA VAL A 218 12.34 -15.16 22.00
C VAL A 218 13.58 -14.32 22.33
N VAL A 219 13.99 -13.43 21.42
CA VAL A 219 15.13 -12.54 21.64
C VAL A 219 14.87 -11.58 22.80
N ALA A 220 13.66 -10.99 22.87
CA ALA A 220 13.27 -10.09 23.95
C ALA A 220 13.18 -10.80 25.32
N ALA A 221 12.84 -12.08 25.32
CA ALA A 221 12.73 -12.91 26.53
C ALA A 221 14.06 -13.59 26.93
N ALA A 222 15.10 -13.48 26.12
CA ALA A 222 16.39 -14.13 26.35
C ALA A 222 16.98 -13.74 27.71
N GLY A 223 17.36 -14.73 28.51
CA GLY A 223 17.89 -14.53 29.85
C GLY A 223 16.85 -14.15 30.92
N THR A 224 15.53 -14.19 30.61
CA THR A 224 14.45 -13.96 31.56
C THR A 224 13.69 -15.24 31.91
N GLU A 225 12.88 -15.22 32.95
CA GLU A 225 12.00 -16.37 33.29
C GLU A 225 11.02 -16.71 32.16
N GLY A 226 10.71 -15.76 31.27
CA GLY A 226 9.83 -15.93 30.12
C GLY A 226 10.43 -16.65 28.92
N GLU A 227 11.73 -16.85 28.86
CA GLU A 227 12.45 -17.41 27.70
C GLU A 227 11.91 -18.77 27.25
N ARG A 228 11.71 -19.69 28.20
CA ARG A 228 11.18 -21.04 27.89
C ARG A 228 9.78 -20.99 27.30
N ALA A 229 8.93 -20.09 27.81
CA ALA A 229 7.57 -19.91 27.33
C ALA A 229 7.57 -19.31 25.92
N ALA A 230 8.43 -18.32 25.64
CA ALA A 230 8.58 -17.72 24.33
C ALA A 230 9.08 -18.74 23.28
N ILE A 231 10.08 -19.57 23.64
CA ILE A 231 10.58 -20.64 22.76
C ILE A 231 9.47 -21.68 22.49
N ALA A 232 8.73 -22.08 23.51
CA ALA A 232 7.63 -23.05 23.36
C ALA A 232 6.52 -22.49 22.46
N ALA A 233 6.16 -21.21 22.60
CA ALA A 233 5.17 -20.54 21.75
C ALA A 233 5.65 -20.46 20.29
N ALA A 234 6.89 -20.07 20.04
CA ALA A 234 7.47 -20.03 18.69
C ALA A 234 7.47 -21.42 18.05
N ARG A 235 7.87 -22.45 18.79
CA ARG A 235 7.84 -23.84 18.32
C ARG A 235 6.43 -24.32 18.00
N ALA A 236 5.46 -24.02 18.86
CA ALA A 236 4.06 -24.41 18.65
C ALA A 236 3.52 -23.78 17.36
N LYS A 237 3.88 -22.52 17.11
CA LYS A 237 3.49 -21.80 15.89
C LYS A 237 4.06 -22.44 14.64
N ILE A 238 5.39 -22.69 14.61
CA ILE A 238 6.06 -23.36 13.49
C ILE A 238 5.40 -24.72 13.20
N VAL A 239 5.12 -25.51 14.24
CA VAL A 239 4.43 -26.79 14.08
C VAL A 239 3.01 -26.62 13.53
N GLY A 240 2.29 -25.59 13.97
CA GLY A 240 0.97 -25.23 13.47
C GLY A 240 1.00 -24.89 11.98
N ASP A 241 1.94 -24.06 11.56
CA ASP A 241 2.11 -23.65 10.15
C ASP A 241 2.44 -24.86 9.25
N LYS A 242 3.37 -25.73 9.69
CA LYS A 242 3.69 -26.96 8.95
C LYS A 242 2.52 -27.96 8.86
N ARG A 243 1.62 -27.97 9.86
CA ARG A 243 0.39 -28.76 9.78
C ARG A 243 -0.58 -28.15 8.78
N ARG A 244 -0.74 -26.82 8.80
CA ARG A 244 -1.56 -26.08 7.84
C ARG A 244 -1.12 -26.36 6.41
N ASP A 245 0.20 -26.25 6.13
CA ASP A 245 0.75 -26.47 4.79
C ASP A 245 0.47 -27.90 4.28
N ARG A 246 0.65 -28.91 5.15
CA ARG A 246 0.34 -30.30 4.80
C ARG A 246 -1.14 -30.54 4.53
N GLU A 247 -2.03 -29.90 5.28
CA GLU A 247 -3.47 -30.02 5.07
C GLU A 247 -3.89 -29.34 3.78
N LEU A 248 -3.35 -28.17 3.44
CA LEU A 248 -3.57 -27.51 2.16
C LEU A 248 -3.12 -28.39 1.00
N LEU A 249 -1.91 -28.94 1.07
CA LEU A 249 -1.37 -29.82 0.06
C LEU A 249 -2.20 -31.11 -0.08
N ALA A 250 -2.65 -31.71 1.03
CA ALA A 250 -3.51 -32.90 1.02
C ALA A 250 -4.89 -32.64 0.38
N ASN A 251 -5.36 -31.40 0.41
CA ASN A 251 -6.58 -30.97 -0.27
C ASN A 251 -6.33 -30.47 -1.72
N GLY A 252 -5.14 -30.68 -2.27
CA GLY A 252 -4.78 -30.32 -3.63
C GLY A 252 -4.36 -28.88 -3.84
N TYR A 253 -4.22 -28.09 -2.78
CA TYR A 253 -3.77 -26.69 -2.88
C TYR A 253 -2.27 -26.58 -2.81
N ALA A 254 -1.67 -25.90 -3.77
CA ALA A 254 -0.24 -25.52 -3.79
C ALA A 254 -0.13 -24.06 -3.30
N VAL A 255 0.10 -23.90 -1.99
CA VAL A 255 0.25 -22.57 -1.38
C VAL A 255 1.73 -22.35 -1.07
N LEU A 256 2.33 -21.33 -1.70
CA LEU A 256 3.73 -20.98 -1.52
C LEU A 256 3.88 -19.95 -0.40
N PRO A 257 4.86 -20.10 0.48
CA PRO A 257 5.19 -19.06 1.45
C PRO A 257 5.89 -17.88 0.75
N VAL A 258 5.59 -16.69 1.20
CA VAL A 258 6.32 -15.46 0.87
C VAL A 258 6.87 -14.90 2.18
N THR A 259 8.16 -14.70 2.26
CA THR A 259 8.82 -14.19 3.47
C THR A 259 9.10 -12.68 3.36
N SER A 260 9.50 -12.07 4.47
CA SER A 260 9.97 -10.68 4.44
C SER A 260 11.20 -10.51 3.56
N GLU A 261 12.07 -11.53 3.51
CA GLU A 261 13.27 -11.53 2.69
C GLU A 261 12.91 -11.45 1.20
N ASP A 262 11.90 -12.21 0.76
CA ASP A 262 11.41 -12.16 -0.64
C ASP A 262 10.93 -10.76 -1.04
N LEU A 263 10.45 -9.96 -0.09
CA LEU A 263 10.02 -8.59 -0.35
C LEU A 263 11.18 -7.58 -0.38
N TYR A 264 12.19 -7.78 0.46
CA TYR A 264 13.29 -6.83 0.61
C TYR A 264 14.53 -7.16 -0.20
N GLU A 265 14.70 -8.40 -0.66
CA GLU A 265 15.77 -8.77 -1.55
C GLU A 265 15.47 -8.42 -3.01
N PRO A 266 16.45 -7.92 -3.76
CA PRO A 266 16.25 -7.62 -5.17
C PRO A 266 15.83 -8.85 -5.97
N GLY A 267 14.61 -8.83 -6.52
CA GLY A 267 14.06 -9.93 -7.31
C GLY A 267 13.52 -11.12 -6.49
N GLY A 268 13.49 -11.03 -5.14
CA GLY A 268 12.99 -12.12 -4.30
C GLY A 268 11.54 -12.49 -4.63
N LEU A 269 10.64 -11.50 -4.66
CA LEU A 269 9.25 -11.74 -5.04
C LEU A 269 9.11 -12.26 -6.48
N ASP A 270 9.99 -11.86 -7.40
CA ASP A 270 9.99 -12.35 -8.78
C ASP A 270 10.27 -13.86 -8.86
N VAL A 271 11.12 -14.39 -7.98
CA VAL A 271 11.38 -15.83 -7.88
C VAL A 271 10.12 -16.59 -7.46
N VAL A 272 9.41 -16.09 -6.46
CA VAL A 272 8.14 -16.69 -6.01
C VAL A 272 7.10 -16.65 -7.11
N MET A 273 6.95 -15.49 -7.79
CA MET A 273 5.99 -15.37 -8.92
C MET A 273 6.35 -16.28 -10.09
N GLY A 274 7.61 -16.55 -10.34
CA GLY A 274 8.05 -17.55 -11.34
C GLY A 274 7.58 -18.97 -11.01
N GLN A 275 7.61 -19.33 -9.74
CA GLN A 275 7.07 -20.60 -9.25
C GLN A 275 5.54 -20.64 -9.38
N VAL A 276 4.84 -19.58 -9.00
CA VAL A 276 3.38 -19.42 -9.17
C VAL A 276 2.99 -19.62 -10.63
N ILE A 277 3.62 -18.91 -11.56
CA ILE A 277 3.35 -19.03 -12.99
C ILE A 277 3.49 -20.50 -13.45
N THR A 278 4.54 -21.17 -13.00
CA THR A 278 4.78 -22.57 -13.35
C THR A 278 3.68 -23.50 -12.84
N LEU A 279 3.19 -23.26 -11.62
CA LEU A 279 2.11 -24.04 -11.01
C LEU A 279 0.78 -23.79 -11.73
N ILE A 280 0.44 -22.54 -12.05
CA ILE A 280 -0.78 -22.18 -12.78
C ILE A 280 -0.78 -22.81 -14.19
N GLU A 281 0.33 -22.74 -14.93
CA GLU A 281 0.45 -23.38 -16.25
C GLU A 281 0.26 -24.88 -16.16
N ARG A 282 0.87 -25.53 -15.16
CA ARG A 282 0.76 -26.98 -14.95
C ARG A 282 -0.66 -27.42 -14.64
N GLU A 283 -1.37 -26.66 -13.81
CA GLU A 283 -2.73 -26.98 -13.38
C GLU A 283 -3.76 -26.70 -14.48
N THR A 284 -3.66 -25.52 -15.11
CA THR A 284 -4.72 -25.02 -15.97
C THR A 284 -4.47 -25.20 -17.46
N GLY A 285 -3.23 -25.51 -17.87
CA GLY A 285 -2.82 -25.51 -19.27
C GLY A 285 -2.75 -24.11 -19.91
N ARG A 286 -2.94 -23.02 -19.14
CA ARG A 286 -2.83 -21.65 -19.66
C ARG A 286 -1.41 -21.36 -20.12
N ASN A 287 -1.27 -20.63 -21.21
CA ASN A 287 0.01 -20.15 -21.69
C ASN A 287 0.35 -18.79 -21.05
N LEU A 288 1.30 -18.75 -20.14
CA LEU A 288 1.79 -17.54 -19.46
C LEU A 288 3.19 -17.13 -19.94
N SER A 289 3.54 -17.46 -21.17
CA SER A 289 4.88 -17.13 -21.74
C SER A 289 5.14 -15.62 -21.79
N SER A 290 4.12 -14.79 -21.97
CA SER A 290 4.25 -13.33 -21.94
C SER A 290 4.65 -12.85 -20.54
N GLN A 291 4.01 -13.37 -19.49
CA GLN A 291 4.33 -13.07 -18.08
C GLN A 291 5.75 -13.55 -17.73
N LYS A 292 6.14 -14.73 -18.20
CA LYS A 292 7.53 -15.23 -18.02
C LYS A 292 8.56 -14.30 -18.67
N LYS A 293 8.32 -13.85 -19.90
CA LYS A 293 9.19 -12.90 -20.60
C LYS A 293 9.30 -11.58 -19.83
N TRP A 294 8.16 -11.07 -19.37
CA TRP A 294 8.10 -9.86 -18.56
C TRP A 294 8.83 -10.04 -17.22
N LEU A 295 8.63 -11.18 -16.57
CA LEU A 295 9.30 -11.51 -15.31
C LEU A 295 10.82 -11.50 -15.45
N ALA A 296 11.35 -12.03 -16.55
CA ALA A 296 12.79 -12.13 -16.83
C ALA A 296 13.42 -10.85 -17.40
N ALA A 297 12.63 -9.84 -17.79
CA ALA A 297 13.15 -8.62 -18.41
C ALA A 297 13.86 -7.73 -17.37
N PRO A 298 15.17 -7.41 -17.54
CA PRO A 298 15.94 -6.69 -16.51
C PRO A 298 15.36 -5.32 -16.12
N GLY A 299 14.83 -4.56 -17.09
CA GLY A 299 14.17 -3.29 -16.82
C GLY A 299 12.89 -3.47 -16.00
N ALA A 300 12.10 -4.50 -16.29
CA ALA A 300 10.88 -4.80 -15.58
C ALA A 300 11.13 -5.25 -14.14
N ILE A 301 12.18 -6.06 -13.91
CA ILE A 301 12.62 -6.45 -12.55
C ILE A 301 12.87 -5.19 -11.71
N LYS A 302 13.62 -4.24 -12.27
CA LYS A 302 13.94 -3.00 -11.58
C LYS A 302 12.67 -2.18 -11.26
N TRP A 303 11.76 -2.02 -12.22
CA TRP A 303 10.53 -1.25 -12.03
C TRP A 303 9.61 -1.89 -10.98
N ARG A 304 9.45 -3.22 -11.03
CA ARG A 304 8.69 -3.94 -9.98
C ARG A 304 9.30 -3.77 -8.61
N GLN A 305 10.62 -3.86 -8.53
CA GLN A 305 11.34 -3.69 -7.26
C GLN A 305 11.18 -2.26 -6.71
N GLN A 306 11.26 -1.26 -7.57
CA GLN A 306 11.03 0.13 -7.17
C GLN A 306 9.61 0.34 -6.68
N LEU A 307 8.61 -0.21 -7.39
CA LEU A 307 7.22 -0.13 -6.97
C LEU A 307 7.03 -0.83 -5.62
N LEU A 308 7.46 -2.09 -5.49
CA LEU A 308 7.35 -2.88 -4.27
C LEU A 308 7.92 -2.11 -3.06
N TRP A 309 9.16 -1.64 -3.17
CA TRP A 309 9.82 -0.93 -2.06
C TRP A 309 9.20 0.44 -1.77
N SER A 310 8.55 1.09 -2.74
CA SER A 310 7.81 2.33 -2.51
C SER A 310 6.52 2.13 -1.71
N LEU A 311 5.98 0.92 -1.71
CA LEU A 311 4.75 0.55 -1.02
C LEU A 311 5.01 -0.04 0.37
N LEU A 312 6.19 -0.64 0.58
CA LEU A 312 6.54 -1.26 1.85
C LEU A 312 6.66 -0.22 2.97
N PRO A 313 6.15 -0.53 4.16
CA PRO A 313 6.18 0.38 5.30
C PRO A 313 7.60 0.54 5.88
N GLY A 314 7.81 1.66 6.56
CA GLY A 314 9.02 1.90 7.32
C GLY A 314 10.22 2.38 6.50
N GLU A 315 11.34 2.55 7.18
CA GLU A 315 12.54 3.16 6.61
C GLU A 315 13.34 2.22 5.68
N ARG A 316 13.17 0.90 5.84
CA ARG A 316 13.94 -0.08 5.05
C ARG A 316 13.66 0.04 3.57
N GLY A 317 12.37 0.11 3.16
CA GLY A 317 11.97 0.33 1.77
C GLY A 317 12.49 1.66 1.22
N ALA A 318 12.33 2.74 1.97
CA ALA A 318 12.81 4.06 1.57
C ALA A 318 14.33 4.10 1.36
N ARG A 319 15.10 3.48 2.26
CA ARG A 319 16.57 3.36 2.13
C ARG A 319 16.97 2.60 0.86
N LEU A 320 16.34 1.47 0.59
CA LEU A 320 16.61 0.65 -0.60
C LEU A 320 16.30 1.43 -1.90
N LEU A 321 15.23 2.23 -1.91
CA LEU A 321 14.93 3.12 -3.04
C LEU A 321 16.01 4.18 -3.25
N GLN A 322 16.51 4.78 -2.18
CA GLN A 322 17.60 5.75 -2.25
C GLN A 322 18.88 5.13 -2.80
N GLU A 323 19.21 3.89 -2.42
CA GLU A 323 20.36 3.16 -2.97
C GLU A 323 20.21 2.91 -4.47
N ILE A 324 19.02 2.53 -4.96
CA ILE A 324 18.78 2.41 -6.41
C ILE A 324 18.96 3.76 -7.10
N ALA A 325 18.35 4.81 -6.58
CA ALA A 325 18.45 6.15 -7.16
C ALA A 325 19.89 6.65 -7.22
N ALA A 326 20.69 6.38 -6.18
CA ALA A 326 22.10 6.72 -6.16
C ALA A 326 22.90 5.96 -7.23
N LYS A 327 22.63 4.64 -7.38
CA LYS A 327 23.26 3.81 -8.44
C LYS A 327 22.89 4.31 -9.84
N ASP A 328 21.63 4.68 -10.06
CA ASP A 328 21.16 5.23 -11.34
C ASP A 328 21.84 6.56 -11.67
N LYS A 329 21.95 7.44 -10.70
CA LYS A 329 22.66 8.72 -10.87
C LYS A 329 24.12 8.48 -11.26
N GLN A 330 24.81 7.59 -10.57
CA GLN A 330 26.20 7.23 -10.90
C GLN A 330 26.32 6.62 -12.30
N ALA A 331 25.39 5.74 -12.69
CA ALA A 331 25.38 5.15 -14.02
C ALA A 331 25.17 6.22 -15.11
N LEU A 332 24.25 7.16 -14.89
CA LEU A 332 24.00 8.27 -15.79
C LEU A 332 25.20 9.21 -15.90
N GLU A 333 25.89 9.49 -14.80
CA GLU A 333 27.11 10.32 -14.80
C GLU A 333 28.25 9.64 -15.54
N ARG A 334 28.45 8.31 -15.36
CA ARG A 334 29.43 7.52 -16.14
C ARG A 334 29.10 7.57 -17.62
N TYR A 335 27.84 7.36 -17.98
CA TYR A 335 27.37 7.39 -19.36
C TYR A 335 27.61 8.76 -19.99
N ARG A 336 27.24 9.87 -19.32
CA ARG A 336 27.50 11.23 -19.78
C ARG A 336 28.98 11.52 -19.96
N ARG A 337 29.85 10.95 -19.12
CA ARG A 337 31.30 11.07 -19.25
C ARG A 337 31.79 10.35 -20.52
N VAL A 338 31.41 9.09 -20.71
CA VAL A 338 31.76 8.31 -21.90
C VAL A 338 31.35 9.01 -23.21
N VAL A 339 30.13 9.56 -23.21
CA VAL A 339 29.61 10.32 -24.36
C VAL A 339 30.44 11.59 -24.63
N ARG A 340 30.81 12.31 -23.57
CA ARG A 340 31.70 13.49 -23.73
C ARG A 340 33.05 13.10 -24.31
N GLU A 341 33.71 12.10 -23.75
CA GLU A 341 35.00 11.58 -24.20
C GLU A 341 34.91 11.10 -25.65
N ALA A 342 33.87 10.37 -26.02
CA ALA A 342 33.63 9.94 -27.40
C ALA A 342 33.47 11.15 -28.35
N ASN A 343 32.66 12.14 -27.96
CA ASN A 343 32.48 13.36 -28.78
C ASN A 343 33.76 14.19 -28.93
N GLU A 344 34.58 14.25 -27.88
CA GLU A 344 35.88 14.91 -27.93
C GLU A 344 36.83 14.16 -28.87
N TRP A 345 36.90 12.84 -28.78
CA TRP A 345 37.66 11.98 -29.67
C TRP A 345 37.23 12.17 -31.14
N PHE A 346 35.92 12.14 -31.42
CA PHE A 346 35.40 12.38 -32.77
C PHE A 346 35.76 13.77 -33.31
N ARG A 347 35.77 14.81 -32.48
CA ARG A 347 36.22 16.16 -32.90
C ARG A 347 37.71 16.19 -33.22
N GLN A 348 38.53 15.53 -32.41
CA GLN A 348 40.00 15.47 -32.65
C GLN A 348 40.32 14.69 -33.92
N VAL A 349 39.71 13.54 -34.15
CA VAL A 349 39.89 12.73 -35.34
C VAL A 349 39.34 13.44 -36.60
N GLY A 350 38.18 14.10 -36.45
CA GLY A 350 37.58 14.89 -37.53
C GLY A 350 38.39 16.11 -37.94
N SER A 351 39.13 16.71 -37.01
CA SER A 351 40.04 17.84 -37.32
C SER A 351 41.33 17.40 -38.00
N GLN A 352 41.75 16.14 -37.89
CA GLN A 352 42.95 15.59 -38.52
C GLN A 352 42.70 15.03 -39.94
N ARG A 353 41.45 14.74 -40.27
CA ARG A 353 41.03 14.26 -41.60
C ARG A 353 40.29 15.40 -42.30
N GLY A 354 40.88 16.01 -43.30
CA GLY A 354 40.41 17.18 -44.06
C GLY A 354 38.89 17.25 -44.37
N PRO A 355 38.40 18.30 -45.06
CA PRO A 355 37.00 18.72 -45.07
C PRO A 355 36.05 17.76 -45.83
N GLY A 356 35.74 16.63 -45.27
CA GLY A 356 34.84 15.64 -45.90
C GLY A 356 34.02 14.77 -44.96
N ILE A 357 34.34 14.72 -43.67
CA ILE A 357 33.59 13.86 -42.71
C ILE A 357 32.85 14.75 -41.71
N LYS A 358 31.56 14.91 -41.90
CA LYS A 358 30.69 15.51 -40.88
C LYS A 358 30.65 14.57 -39.66
N ALA A 359 31.25 15.00 -38.54
CA ALA A 359 31.17 14.28 -37.29
C ALA A 359 29.70 14.15 -36.85
N ALA A 360 29.22 12.93 -36.73
CA ALA A 360 27.90 12.67 -36.15
C ALA A 360 27.94 13.05 -34.64
N VAL A 361 27.33 14.15 -34.30
CA VAL A 361 27.15 14.55 -32.91
C VAL A 361 25.96 13.77 -32.35
N ILE A 362 26.23 12.90 -31.40
CA ILE A 362 25.15 12.21 -30.67
C ILE A 362 24.43 13.25 -29.82
N ARG A 363 23.22 13.65 -30.25
CA ARG A 363 22.32 14.51 -29.46
C ARG A 363 21.39 13.66 -28.66
N PHE A 364 21.23 14.00 -27.42
CA PHE A 364 20.16 13.46 -26.55
C PHE A 364 19.04 14.48 -26.50
N ASP A 365 17.87 14.10 -26.97
CA ASP A 365 16.64 14.77 -26.62
C ASP A 365 16.28 14.42 -25.16
N ARG A 366 15.80 15.42 -24.43
CA ARG A 366 15.56 15.39 -22.98
C ARG A 366 14.38 14.51 -22.62
#